data_f7129d25d475cecf832de2182484f11e
#
_entry.id   f7129d25d475cecf832de2182484f11e
#
_cell.length_a   1.000
_cell.length_b   1.000
_cell.length_c   1.000
_cell.angle_alpha   90.00
_cell.angle_beta   90.00
_cell.angle_gamma   90.00
#
_symmetry.space_group_name_H-M   'P 1'
#
loop_
_entity.id
_entity.type
_entity.pdbx_description
1 polymer ?
#
loop_
_entity_poly.entity_id
_entity_poly.type
_entity_poly.pdbx_seq_one_letter_code
_entity_poly.pdbx_strand_id
1 'polypeptide(L)'
;MLIRARKEASERGLIAHVARHDANILKFCSQCGVGKLVYVSSVHAIPEKPKGTEIAETTTFSPELVRGDYAKSKAMATALVLQAAKEGLNASVVFPSGIIGPGDLGKGSITNMLLSFLAGKLPLAVKGGYDVCTACKSNLR
;
A
#
# COMPACT_ATOMS: atom_id res chain seq x y z
N MET A 1 -29.77 0.81 -4.18
CA MET A 1 -29.49 -0.57 -3.74
C MET A 1 -28.58 -1.33 -4.70
N LEU A 2 -28.86 -1.37 -6.01
CA LEU A 2 -28.05 -2.07 -7.03
C LEU A 2 -26.59 -1.58 -7.17
N ILE A 3 -26.33 -0.27 -7.08
CA ILE A 3 -24.97 0.31 -7.20
C ILE A 3 -24.08 -0.13 -6.03
N ARG A 4 -24.63 -0.19 -4.81
CA ARG A 4 -23.91 -0.64 -3.62
C ARG A 4 -23.55 -2.12 -3.70
N ALA A 5 -24.48 -2.97 -4.11
CA ALA A 5 -24.22 -4.40 -4.29
C ALA A 5 -23.18 -4.69 -5.37
N ARG A 6 -23.16 -3.91 -6.46
CA ARG A 6 -22.16 -4.04 -7.54
C ARG A 6 -20.79 -3.61 -7.09
N LYS A 7 -20.69 -2.56 -6.26
CA LYS A 7 -19.43 -2.10 -5.65
C LYS A 7 -18.88 -3.15 -4.69
N GLU A 8 -19.70 -3.68 -3.78
CA GLU A 8 -19.29 -4.71 -2.82
C GLU A 8 -18.88 -6.03 -3.51
N ALA A 9 -19.48 -6.39 -4.63
CA ALA A 9 -19.08 -7.54 -5.44
C ALA A 9 -17.70 -7.31 -6.12
N SER A 10 -17.45 -6.08 -6.62
CA SER A 10 -16.17 -5.69 -7.20
C SER A 10 -15.06 -5.66 -6.16
N GLU A 11 -15.33 -5.13 -4.96
CA GLU A 11 -14.40 -5.10 -3.84
C GLU A 11 -13.99 -6.51 -3.42
N ARG A 12 -14.95 -7.41 -3.24
CA ARG A 12 -14.67 -8.81 -2.89
C ARG A 12 -13.87 -9.53 -3.97
N GLY A 13 -14.17 -9.27 -5.24
CA GLY A 13 -13.43 -9.84 -6.36
C GLY A 13 -11.97 -9.37 -6.39
N LEU A 14 -11.71 -8.08 -6.18
CA LEU A 14 -10.36 -7.52 -6.14
C LEU A 14 -9.54 -8.09 -4.97
N ILE A 15 -10.12 -8.11 -3.76
CA ILE A 15 -9.45 -8.64 -2.57
C ILE A 15 -9.12 -10.12 -2.76
N ALA A 16 -10.05 -10.90 -3.27
CA ALA A 16 -9.82 -12.33 -3.54
C ALA A 16 -8.76 -12.57 -4.61
N HIS A 17 -8.72 -11.73 -5.64
CA HIS A 17 -7.70 -11.80 -6.70
C HIS A 17 -6.30 -11.53 -6.15
N VAL A 18 -6.13 -10.45 -5.40
CA VAL A 18 -4.85 -10.07 -4.77
C VAL A 18 -4.41 -11.18 -3.81
N ALA A 19 -5.29 -11.64 -2.93
CA ALA A 19 -4.96 -12.72 -1.98
C ALA A 19 -4.47 -13.99 -2.68
N ARG A 20 -5.11 -14.41 -3.77
CA ARG A 20 -4.70 -15.60 -4.55
C ARG A 20 -3.35 -15.40 -5.22
N HIS A 21 -3.11 -14.22 -5.79
CA HIS A 21 -1.86 -13.90 -6.48
C HIS A 21 -0.70 -13.91 -5.49
N ASP A 22 -0.83 -13.21 -4.38
CA ASP A 22 0.21 -13.11 -3.36
C ASP A 22 0.48 -14.46 -2.67
N ALA A 23 -0.57 -15.25 -2.38
CA ALA A 23 -0.42 -16.60 -1.86
C ALA A 23 0.39 -17.51 -2.79
N ASN A 24 0.19 -17.41 -4.11
CA ASN A 24 0.98 -18.16 -5.09
C ASN A 24 2.45 -17.72 -5.06
N ILE A 25 2.74 -16.42 -5.03
CA ILE A 25 4.11 -15.90 -4.93
C ILE A 25 4.79 -16.43 -3.67
N LEU A 26 4.13 -16.35 -2.52
CA LEU A 26 4.67 -16.83 -1.24
C LEU A 26 4.97 -18.34 -1.28
N LYS A 27 4.05 -19.12 -1.85
CA LYS A 27 4.24 -20.56 -2.06
C LYS A 27 5.48 -20.84 -2.90
N PHE A 28 5.65 -20.16 -4.03
CA PHE A 28 6.82 -20.32 -4.88
C PHE A 28 8.11 -19.87 -4.21
N CYS A 29 8.10 -18.76 -3.44
CA CYS A 29 9.25 -18.32 -2.67
C CYS A 29 9.74 -19.42 -1.71
N SER A 30 8.81 -20.07 -1.00
CA SER A 30 9.14 -21.17 -0.10
C SER A 30 9.63 -22.41 -0.85
N GLN A 31 8.99 -22.78 -1.97
CA GLN A 31 9.37 -23.97 -2.75
C GLN A 31 10.71 -23.83 -3.47
N CYS A 32 11.03 -22.61 -3.94
CA CYS A 32 12.26 -22.35 -4.67
C CYS A 32 13.43 -21.95 -3.75
N GLY A 33 13.26 -21.97 -2.44
CA GLY A 33 14.31 -21.60 -1.49
C GLY A 33 14.79 -20.15 -1.63
N VAL A 34 13.85 -19.21 -1.85
CA VAL A 34 14.20 -17.80 -1.98
C VAL A 34 14.83 -17.32 -0.68
N GLY A 35 16.08 -16.86 -0.75
CA GLY A 35 16.88 -16.46 0.42
C GLY A 35 16.29 -15.26 1.19
N LYS A 36 15.62 -14.32 0.51
CA LYS A 36 14.91 -13.20 1.12
C LYS A 36 13.83 -12.65 0.20
N LEU A 37 12.66 -12.40 0.77
CA LEU A 37 11.56 -11.66 0.14
C LEU A 37 11.48 -10.25 0.74
N VAL A 38 11.44 -9.23 -0.10
CA VAL A 38 11.07 -7.87 0.29
C VAL A 38 9.72 -7.53 -0.33
N TYR A 39 8.72 -7.41 0.53
CA TYR A 39 7.35 -7.08 0.08
C TYR A 39 7.10 -5.59 0.24
N VAL A 40 6.68 -4.94 -0.85
CA VAL A 40 6.31 -3.52 -0.85
C VAL A 40 4.81 -3.40 -0.60
N SER A 41 4.44 -3.06 0.62
CA SER A 41 3.08 -2.75 1.03
C SER A 41 2.75 -1.27 0.81
N SER A 42 2.05 -0.65 1.73
CA SER A 42 1.73 0.79 1.75
C SER A 42 1.38 1.21 3.16
N VAL A 43 1.61 2.46 3.52
CA VAL A 43 1.10 3.04 4.78
C VAL A 43 -0.42 2.93 4.90
N HIS A 44 -1.13 2.86 3.79
CA HIS A 44 -2.59 2.64 3.78
C HIS A 44 -3.02 1.26 4.29
N ALA A 45 -2.11 0.31 4.39
CA ALA A 45 -2.38 -1.00 5.01
C ALA A 45 -2.39 -0.94 6.54
N ILE A 46 -1.77 0.09 7.12
CA ILE A 46 -1.69 0.26 8.57
C ILE A 46 -3.06 0.71 9.10
N PRO A 47 -3.57 0.10 10.17
CA PRO A 47 -4.85 0.49 10.76
C PRO A 47 -4.90 1.97 11.12
N GLU A 48 -6.01 2.63 10.77
CA GLU A 48 -6.24 4.02 11.10
C GLU A 48 -6.29 4.23 12.63
N LYS A 49 -5.57 5.22 13.10
CA LYS A 49 -5.57 5.64 14.50
C LYS A 49 -6.36 6.95 14.68
N PRO A 50 -6.77 7.28 15.92
CA PRO A 50 -7.38 8.58 16.21
C PRO A 50 -6.51 9.73 15.73
N LYS A 51 -7.16 10.82 15.29
CA LYS A 51 -6.48 12.02 14.80
C LYS A 51 -5.49 12.56 15.84
N GLY A 52 -4.27 12.86 15.40
CA GLY A 52 -3.19 13.35 16.26
C GLY A 52 -2.33 12.24 16.87
N THR A 53 -2.64 10.97 16.58
CA THR A 53 -1.80 9.84 16.98
C THR A 53 -0.77 9.55 15.88
N GLU A 54 0.47 9.35 16.26
CA GLU A 54 1.53 8.96 15.34
C GLU A 54 1.28 7.57 14.75
N ILE A 55 1.51 7.44 13.45
CA ILE A 55 1.47 6.16 12.76
C ILE A 55 2.78 5.43 13.06
N ALA A 56 2.67 4.30 13.72
CA ALA A 56 3.81 3.44 14.05
C ALA A 56 3.63 2.07 13.39
N GLU A 57 4.73 1.35 13.28
CA GLU A 57 4.71 -0.03 12.82
C GLU A 57 3.79 -0.89 13.69
N THR A 58 3.16 -1.86 13.05
CA THR A 58 2.26 -2.83 13.68
C THR A 58 2.46 -4.20 13.06
N THR A 59 2.11 -5.24 13.79
CA THR A 59 2.06 -6.61 13.29
C THR A 59 0.63 -7.09 13.02
N THR A 60 -0.36 -6.23 13.29
CA THR A 60 -1.77 -6.55 13.11
C THR A 60 -2.31 -5.86 11.86
N PHE A 61 -2.65 -6.65 10.87
CA PHE A 61 -3.22 -6.19 9.61
C PHE A 61 -4.51 -6.95 9.32
N SER A 62 -5.58 -6.21 9.01
CA SER A 62 -6.86 -6.78 8.62
C SER A 62 -7.60 -5.82 7.70
N PRO A 63 -8.31 -6.32 6.67
CA PRO A 63 -9.14 -5.50 5.78
C PRO A 63 -10.24 -4.71 6.52
N GLU A 64 -10.69 -5.18 7.67
CA GLU A 64 -11.72 -4.53 8.48
C GLU A 64 -11.22 -3.28 9.22
N LEU A 65 -9.91 -3.18 9.42
CA LEU A 65 -9.27 -2.10 10.19
C LEU A 65 -8.89 -0.89 9.33
N VAL A 66 -9.12 -0.97 8.01
CA VAL A 66 -8.73 0.07 7.05
C VAL A 66 -9.88 0.40 6.10
N ARG A 67 -9.83 1.58 5.46
CA ARG A 67 -10.87 2.05 4.56
C ARG A 67 -10.40 2.10 3.11
N GLY A 68 -11.27 1.67 2.21
CA GLY A 68 -11.04 1.66 0.77
C GLY A 68 -10.39 0.37 0.26
N ASP A 69 -10.70 0.03 -1.00
CA ASP A 69 -10.37 -1.27 -1.60
C ASP A 69 -8.86 -1.49 -1.70
N TYR A 70 -8.13 -0.44 -2.06
CA TYR A 70 -6.67 -0.48 -2.13
C TYR A 70 -6.05 -0.78 -0.75
N ALA A 71 -6.49 -0.06 0.30
CA ALA A 71 -6.01 -0.28 1.66
C ALA A 71 -6.32 -1.69 2.16
N LYS A 72 -7.55 -2.16 1.94
CA LYS A 72 -7.98 -3.51 2.28
C LYS A 72 -7.17 -4.59 1.60
N SER A 73 -6.91 -4.44 0.28
CA SER A 73 -6.10 -5.40 -0.47
C SER A 73 -4.66 -5.43 0.04
N LYS A 74 -4.06 -4.28 0.33
CA LYS A 74 -2.71 -4.18 0.88
C LYS A 74 -2.61 -4.74 2.31
N ALA A 75 -3.61 -4.47 3.16
CA ALA A 75 -3.65 -5.04 4.51
C ALA A 75 -3.73 -6.57 4.49
N MET A 76 -4.58 -7.14 3.63
CA MET A 76 -4.70 -8.60 3.46
C MET A 76 -3.40 -9.23 2.97
N ALA A 77 -2.80 -8.66 1.92
CA ALA A 77 -1.54 -9.13 1.38
C ALA A 77 -0.41 -9.07 2.41
N THR A 78 -0.33 -7.99 3.18
CA THR A 78 0.64 -7.84 4.27
C THR A 78 0.45 -8.90 5.34
N ALA A 79 -0.79 -9.19 5.74
CA ALA A 79 -1.09 -10.25 6.69
C ALA A 79 -0.61 -11.62 6.20
N LEU A 80 -0.80 -11.94 4.92
CA LEU A 80 -0.31 -13.18 4.30
C LEU A 80 1.23 -13.28 4.33
N VAL A 81 1.93 -12.20 3.99
CA VAL A 81 3.40 -12.16 4.03
C VAL A 81 3.92 -12.34 5.45
N LEU A 82 3.31 -11.68 6.45
CA LEU A 82 3.70 -11.83 7.84
C LEU A 82 3.40 -13.24 8.38
N GLN A 83 2.33 -13.86 7.91
CA GLN A 83 2.03 -15.26 8.24
C GLN A 83 3.10 -16.20 7.67
N ALA A 84 3.45 -16.05 6.38
CA ALA A 84 4.52 -16.82 5.76
C ALA A 84 5.89 -16.62 6.45
N ALA A 85 6.16 -15.39 6.94
CA ALA A 85 7.36 -15.10 7.72
C ALA A 85 7.38 -15.85 9.05
N LYS A 86 6.24 -15.96 9.75
CA LYS A 86 6.12 -16.79 10.97
C LYS A 86 6.32 -18.28 10.69
N GLU A 87 5.99 -18.72 9.50
CA GLU A 87 6.16 -20.09 9.02
C GLU A 87 7.59 -20.39 8.52
N GLY A 88 8.49 -19.41 8.59
CA GLY A 88 9.92 -19.58 8.29
C GLY A 88 10.40 -18.93 6.98
N LEU A 89 9.54 -18.24 6.23
CA LEU A 89 10.00 -17.48 5.07
C LEU A 89 10.76 -16.22 5.56
N ASN A 90 12.01 -16.04 5.12
CA ASN A 90 12.76 -14.83 5.39
C ASN A 90 12.16 -13.66 4.60
N ALA A 91 11.22 -12.94 5.20
CA ALA A 91 10.52 -11.83 4.56
C ALA A 91 10.65 -10.52 5.36
N SER A 92 10.76 -9.41 4.65
CA SER A 92 10.66 -8.06 5.20
C SER A 92 9.55 -7.31 4.48
N VAL A 93 8.79 -6.48 5.20
CA VAL A 93 7.75 -5.63 4.63
C VAL A 93 8.15 -4.18 4.75
N VAL A 94 7.99 -3.41 3.68
CA VAL A 94 8.20 -1.96 3.68
C VAL A 94 6.89 -1.25 3.38
N PHE A 95 6.65 -0.13 4.05
CA PHE A 95 5.41 0.65 3.96
C PHE A 95 5.71 2.05 3.43
N PRO A 96 5.88 2.22 2.11
CA PRO A 96 6.07 3.55 1.56
C PRO A 96 4.82 4.40 1.75
N SER A 97 5.05 5.68 2.08
CA SER A 97 4.05 6.74 2.05
C SER A 97 3.88 7.29 0.62
N GLY A 98 3.46 8.52 0.45
CA GLY A 98 3.43 9.14 -0.86
C GLY A 98 4.83 9.29 -1.44
N ILE A 99 5.09 8.70 -2.60
CA ILE A 99 6.39 8.77 -3.25
C ILE A 99 6.39 9.94 -4.22
N ILE A 100 7.35 10.85 -4.05
CA ILE A 100 7.62 11.96 -4.97
C ILE A 100 9.08 11.91 -5.41
N GLY A 101 9.36 12.36 -6.62
CA GLY A 101 10.74 12.41 -7.11
C GLY A 101 10.87 12.65 -8.60
N PRO A 102 12.11 12.86 -9.08
CA PRO A 102 12.34 13.05 -10.50
C PRO A 102 12.06 11.76 -11.29
N GLY A 103 11.55 11.93 -12.51
CA GLY A 103 11.32 10.81 -13.43
C GLY A 103 9.96 10.13 -13.30
N ASP A 104 8.98 10.74 -12.62
CA ASP A 104 7.60 10.28 -12.67
C ASP A 104 6.97 10.64 -14.03
N LEU A 105 7.27 9.80 -15.02
CA LEU A 105 6.75 9.93 -16.39
C LEU A 105 5.25 9.65 -16.48
N GLY A 106 4.72 8.86 -15.54
CA GLY A 106 3.31 8.50 -15.45
C GLY A 106 2.42 9.59 -14.86
N LYS A 107 3.03 10.66 -14.33
CA LYS A 107 2.32 11.76 -13.66
C LYS A 107 1.29 11.25 -12.67
N GLY A 108 1.75 10.50 -11.67
CA GLY A 108 0.91 9.97 -10.59
C GLY A 108 0.07 11.05 -9.90
N SER A 109 -0.93 10.65 -9.14
CA SER A 109 -1.90 11.58 -8.51
C SER A 109 -1.23 12.68 -7.68
N ILE A 110 -0.17 12.34 -6.94
CA ILE A 110 0.57 13.31 -6.11
C ILE A 110 1.34 14.29 -7.00
N THR A 111 2.01 13.80 -8.04
CA THR A 111 2.74 14.64 -9.00
C THR A 111 1.79 15.60 -9.70
N ASN A 112 0.63 15.12 -10.17
CA ASN A 112 -0.38 15.98 -10.79
C ASN A 112 -0.94 17.03 -9.83
N MET A 113 -1.17 16.65 -8.56
CA MET A 113 -1.60 17.60 -7.53
C MET A 113 -0.56 18.70 -7.31
N LEU A 114 0.72 18.33 -7.17
CA LEU A 114 1.81 19.30 -6.99
C LEU A 114 1.98 20.22 -8.19
N LEU A 115 1.94 19.68 -9.42
CA LEU A 115 2.02 20.47 -10.63
C LEU A 115 0.82 21.43 -10.77
N SER A 116 -0.37 21.00 -10.39
CA SER A 116 -1.57 21.85 -10.38
C SER A 116 -1.49 22.95 -9.34
N PHE A 117 -0.92 22.66 -8.16
CA PHE A 117 -0.66 23.66 -7.13
C PHE A 117 0.33 24.71 -7.61
N LEU A 118 1.48 24.29 -8.15
CA LEU A 118 2.51 25.18 -8.70
C LEU A 118 2.00 26.04 -9.87
N ALA A 119 1.08 25.50 -10.65
CA ALA A 119 0.42 26.21 -11.75
C ALA A 119 -0.74 27.14 -11.29
N GLY A 120 -1.00 27.26 -9.99
CA GLY A 120 -2.11 28.07 -9.45
C GLY A 120 -3.50 27.56 -9.84
N LYS A 121 -3.61 26.29 -10.20
CA LYS A 121 -4.88 25.68 -10.71
C LYS A 121 -5.71 24.99 -9.62
N LEU A 122 -5.23 24.95 -8.36
CA LEU A 122 -5.99 24.41 -7.23
C LEU A 122 -6.85 25.50 -6.60
N PRO A 123 -8.18 25.47 -6.81
CA PRO A 123 -9.08 26.51 -6.31
C PRO A 123 -9.37 26.41 -4.81
N LEU A 124 -9.10 25.25 -4.20
CA LEU A 124 -9.40 24.95 -2.80
C LEU A 124 -8.26 24.17 -2.15
N ALA A 125 -7.95 24.52 -0.91
CA ALA A 125 -7.07 23.75 -0.04
C ALA A 125 -7.87 23.15 1.13
N VAL A 126 -7.61 21.90 1.45
CA VAL A 126 -8.21 21.22 2.61
C VAL A 126 -7.21 21.24 3.76
N LYS A 127 -7.67 21.54 4.97
CA LYS A 127 -6.81 21.47 6.15
C LYS A 127 -6.44 19.99 6.42
N GLY A 128 -5.17 19.67 6.26
CA GLY A 128 -4.66 18.33 6.46
C GLY A 128 -3.17 18.25 6.10
N GLY A 129 -2.62 17.06 6.20
CA GLY A 129 -1.25 16.75 5.80
C GLY A 129 -1.21 15.36 5.20
N TYR A 130 -0.21 15.12 4.38
CA TYR A 130 0.09 13.82 3.81
C TYR A 130 1.59 13.62 3.89
N ASP A 131 2.01 12.49 4.43
CA ASP A 131 3.42 12.15 4.51
C ASP A 131 3.93 11.70 3.14
N VAL A 132 5.12 12.19 2.77
CA VAL A 132 5.74 11.85 1.49
C VAL A 132 7.21 11.48 1.69
N CYS A 133 7.67 10.48 0.95
CA CYS A 133 9.06 10.13 0.85
C CYS A 133 9.59 10.49 -0.54
N THR A 134 10.88 10.81 -0.62
CA THR A 134 11.53 11.17 -1.87
C THR A 134 12.10 9.92 -2.52
N ALA A 135 11.77 9.71 -3.80
CA ALA A 135 12.49 8.76 -4.64
C ALA A 135 13.87 9.38 -4.96
N CYS A 136 14.85 9.10 -4.11
CA CYS A 136 16.23 9.44 -4.41
C CYS A 136 16.79 8.46 -5.45
N LYS A 137 17.23 8.95 -6.60
CA LYS A 137 18.16 8.18 -7.43
C LYS A 137 19.50 8.15 -6.66
N SER A 138 19.64 7.21 -5.74
CA SER A 138 20.97 6.83 -5.31
C SER A 138 21.68 6.31 -6.55
N ASN A 139 22.72 6.99 -6.98
CA ASN A 139 23.68 6.43 -7.92
C ASN A 139 24.31 5.21 -7.22
N LEU A 140 23.67 4.06 -7.33
CA LEU A 140 24.32 2.80 -7.10
C LEU A 140 25.34 2.65 -8.23
N ARG A 141 26.58 3.05 -7.93
CA ARG A 141 27.75 2.67 -8.70
C ARG A 141 28.14 1.24 -8.36
#